data_1bf5a56d69097f227c0597702fe5174f
#
_entry.id   1bf5a56d69097f227c0597702fe5174f
#
_cell.length_a   1.000
_cell.length_b   1.000
_cell.length_c   1.000
_cell.angle_alpha   90.00
_cell.angle_beta   90.00
_cell.angle_gamma   90.00
#
_symmetry.space_group_name_H-M   'P 1'
#
loop_
_entity.id
_entity.type
_entity.pdbx_description
1 polymer ?
#
loop_
_entity_poly.entity_id
_entity_poly.type
_entity_poly.pdbx_seq_one_letter_code
_entity_poly.pdbx_strand_id
1 'polypeptide(L)'
;NDVAVSDTKFVVDYFRMSPDYRLLFGGGENYTRRFPTDIKSFVRRYMLRVFPQLSKVCVDYAWGGTLAITRSRLPLFGRFDGDTYYALGYSGQGVALATLAGQVLSDAIAGTVEDFDVFARLPRRQFPGGSLLRWPSLAFGMMYYALRDQL
;
A
#
# COMPACT_ATOMS: atom_id res chain seq x y z
N ASN A 1 0.63 2.44 -25.77
CA ASN A 1 1.61 3.05 -24.84
C ASN A 1 1.53 2.33 -23.51
N ASP A 2 2.64 1.70 -23.12
CA ASP A 2 2.80 0.98 -21.84
C ASP A 2 3.11 1.92 -20.66
N VAL A 3 2.37 3.03 -20.59
CA VAL A 3 2.57 4.04 -19.56
C VAL A 3 1.64 3.76 -18.38
N ALA A 4 2.19 3.73 -17.17
CA ALA A 4 1.42 3.79 -15.94
C ALA A 4 1.23 5.25 -15.54
N VAL A 5 0.00 5.62 -15.22
CA VAL A 5 -0.39 6.99 -14.85
C VAL A 5 -0.93 6.96 -13.42
N SER A 6 -0.58 7.95 -12.63
CA SER A 6 -1.16 8.17 -11.31
C SER A 6 -1.44 9.65 -11.08
N ASP A 7 -2.42 9.95 -10.23
CA ASP A 7 -2.65 11.32 -9.75
C ASP A 7 -1.76 11.64 -8.54
N THR A 8 -1.92 12.85 -7.98
CA THR A 8 -1.15 13.35 -6.85
C THR A 8 -1.93 13.39 -5.54
N LYS A 9 -3.10 12.76 -5.49
CA LYS A 9 -3.90 12.69 -4.27
C LYS A 9 -3.19 11.87 -3.19
N PHE A 10 -3.58 12.06 -1.95
CA PHE A 10 -3.07 11.26 -0.84
C PHE A 10 -3.45 9.77 -0.99
N VAL A 11 -4.68 9.51 -1.42
CA VAL A 11 -5.14 8.20 -1.90
C VAL A 11 -5.13 8.23 -3.42
N VAL A 12 -4.06 7.68 -3.97
CA VAL A 12 -3.74 7.77 -5.40
C VAL A 12 -4.73 6.97 -6.22
N ASP A 13 -5.32 7.59 -7.25
CA ASP A 13 -5.92 6.88 -8.36
C ASP A 13 -4.83 6.61 -9.41
N TYR A 14 -4.70 5.36 -9.84
CA TYR A 14 -3.68 4.96 -10.81
C TYR A 14 -4.23 3.97 -11.83
N PHE A 15 -3.71 4.02 -13.04
CA PHE A 15 -4.19 3.16 -14.10
C PHE A 15 -3.13 2.92 -15.17
N ARG A 16 -3.29 1.82 -15.88
CA ARG A 16 -2.51 1.47 -17.07
C ARG A 16 -3.30 0.51 -17.96
N MET A 17 -2.83 0.32 -19.18
CA MET A 17 -3.31 -0.77 -20.02
C MET A 17 -2.49 -2.04 -19.74
N SER A 18 -3.16 -3.19 -19.76
CA SER A 18 -2.50 -4.49 -19.84
C SER A 18 -2.06 -4.83 -21.26
N PRO A 19 -1.17 -5.81 -21.46
CA PRO A 19 -0.76 -6.22 -22.82
C PRO A 19 -1.91 -6.66 -23.74
N ASP A 20 -3.00 -7.17 -23.15
CA ASP A 20 -4.23 -7.58 -23.84
C ASP A 20 -5.27 -6.45 -23.94
N TYR A 21 -4.84 -5.21 -23.79
CA TYR A 21 -5.64 -3.98 -23.95
C TYR A 21 -6.80 -3.84 -22.95
N ARG A 22 -6.69 -4.39 -21.77
CA ARG A 22 -7.64 -4.13 -20.67
C ARG A 22 -7.19 -2.94 -19.84
N LEU A 23 -8.13 -2.11 -19.41
CA LEU A 23 -7.86 -1.07 -18.43
C LEU A 23 -7.69 -1.71 -17.04
N LEU A 24 -6.51 -1.56 -16.45
CA LEU A 24 -6.24 -1.83 -15.06
C LEU A 24 -6.38 -0.51 -14.30
N PHE A 25 -7.31 -0.46 -13.35
CA PHE A 25 -7.55 0.74 -12.54
C PHE A 25 -7.42 0.37 -11.06
N GLY A 26 -6.62 1.12 -10.33
CA GLY A 26 -6.49 1.03 -8.89
C GLY A 26 -6.84 2.36 -8.24
N GLY A 27 -7.55 2.30 -7.13
CA GLY A 27 -7.95 3.47 -6.37
C GLY A 27 -8.91 3.11 -5.26
N GLY A 28 -9.11 4.04 -4.37
CA GLY A 28 -9.97 3.91 -3.23
C GLY A 28 -9.34 3.11 -2.08
N GLU A 29 -9.60 3.58 -0.88
CA GLU A 29 -9.18 2.93 0.36
C GLU A 29 -10.37 2.69 1.28
N ASN A 30 -10.27 1.66 2.08
CA ASN A 30 -11.22 1.37 3.14
C ASN A 30 -10.50 1.34 4.49
N TYR A 31 -10.88 2.23 5.38
CA TYR A 31 -10.26 2.38 6.71
C TYR A 31 -10.93 1.53 7.79
N THR A 32 -11.90 0.70 7.41
CA THR A 32 -12.53 -0.26 8.30
C THR A 32 -11.70 -1.55 8.34
N ARG A 33 -11.93 -2.38 9.36
CA ARG A 33 -11.32 -3.72 9.45
C ARG A 33 -11.97 -4.73 8.50
N ARG A 34 -13.02 -4.35 7.79
CA ARG A 34 -13.77 -5.24 6.91
C ARG A 34 -13.51 -4.87 5.47
N PHE A 35 -13.26 -5.86 4.65
CA PHE A 35 -13.23 -5.69 3.21
C PHE A 35 -14.62 -5.28 2.68
N PRO A 36 -14.68 -4.43 1.64
CA PRO A 36 -15.94 -4.20 0.93
C PRO A 36 -16.51 -5.52 0.42
N THR A 37 -17.79 -5.76 0.63
CA THR A 37 -18.47 -6.96 0.13
C THR A 37 -18.55 -6.98 -1.39
N ASP A 38 -18.66 -5.79 -2.01
CA ASP A 38 -18.64 -5.60 -3.45
C ASP A 38 -17.47 -4.67 -3.83
N ILE A 39 -16.33 -5.29 -4.14
CA ILE A 39 -15.12 -4.57 -4.56
C ILE A 39 -15.32 -3.92 -5.92
N LYS A 40 -16.07 -4.55 -6.84
CA LYS A 40 -16.35 -4.02 -8.18
C LYS A 40 -17.05 -2.66 -8.08
N SER A 41 -18.16 -2.61 -7.36
CA SER A 41 -18.91 -1.37 -7.17
C SER A 41 -18.13 -0.33 -6.37
N PHE A 42 -17.32 -0.78 -5.43
CA PHE A 42 -16.46 0.12 -4.64
C PHE A 42 -15.44 0.83 -5.52
N VAL A 43 -14.64 0.12 -6.32
CA VAL A 43 -13.59 0.71 -7.17
C VAL A 43 -14.20 1.45 -8.36
N ARG A 44 -15.32 0.95 -8.91
CA ARG A 44 -16.01 1.59 -10.03
C ARG A 44 -16.33 3.07 -9.79
N ARG A 45 -16.68 3.45 -8.56
CA ARG A 45 -16.96 4.87 -8.22
C ARG A 45 -15.76 5.76 -8.43
N TYR A 46 -14.56 5.30 -8.11
CA TYR A 46 -13.31 6.04 -8.33
C TYR A 46 -12.96 6.06 -9.82
N MET A 47 -13.06 4.93 -10.50
CA MET A 47 -12.80 4.84 -11.93
C MET A 47 -13.69 5.79 -12.75
N LEU A 48 -14.97 5.91 -12.41
CA LEU A 48 -15.91 6.77 -13.16
C LEU A 48 -15.70 8.28 -12.91
N ARG A 49 -14.97 8.67 -11.86
CA ARG A 49 -14.53 10.06 -11.71
C ARG A 49 -13.45 10.44 -12.73
N VAL A 50 -12.60 9.49 -13.07
CA VAL A 50 -11.51 9.68 -14.06
C VAL A 50 -12.01 9.37 -15.48
N PHE A 51 -12.82 8.34 -15.64
CA PHE A 51 -13.32 7.83 -16.92
C PHE A 51 -14.86 7.71 -16.93
N PRO A 52 -15.60 8.82 -16.94
CA PRO A 52 -17.08 8.78 -16.92
C PRO A 52 -17.68 8.07 -18.13
N GLN A 53 -16.96 8.06 -19.26
CA GLN A 53 -17.37 7.36 -20.50
C GLN A 53 -17.43 5.84 -20.33
N LEU A 54 -16.77 5.27 -19.30
CA LEU A 54 -16.78 3.83 -19.02
C LEU A 54 -17.98 3.37 -18.15
N SER A 55 -18.99 4.21 -18.00
CA SER A 55 -20.16 3.93 -17.15
C SER A 55 -20.92 2.66 -17.52
N LYS A 56 -20.86 2.22 -18.78
CA LYS A 56 -21.56 1.01 -19.29
C LYS A 56 -20.64 -0.20 -19.45
N VAL A 57 -19.34 -0.07 -19.15
CA VAL A 57 -18.36 -1.15 -19.31
C VAL A 57 -18.49 -2.16 -18.18
N CYS A 58 -18.43 -3.44 -18.51
CA CYS A 58 -18.33 -4.51 -17.52
C CYS A 58 -16.93 -4.52 -16.88
N VAL A 59 -16.89 -4.77 -15.57
CA VAL A 59 -15.65 -5.04 -14.83
C VAL A 59 -15.48 -6.54 -14.74
N ASP A 60 -14.50 -7.10 -15.45
CA ASP A 60 -14.26 -8.54 -15.49
C ASP A 60 -13.73 -9.03 -14.14
N TYR A 61 -12.71 -8.37 -13.64
CA TYR A 61 -11.99 -8.75 -12.40
C TYR A 61 -11.94 -7.57 -11.43
N ALA A 62 -12.04 -7.88 -10.15
CA ALA A 62 -11.81 -6.92 -9.08
C ALA A 62 -11.21 -7.64 -7.87
N TRP A 63 -10.21 -7.03 -7.28
CA TRP A 63 -9.54 -7.55 -6.09
C TRP A 63 -9.09 -6.40 -5.20
N GLY A 64 -8.71 -6.71 -4.00
CA GLY A 64 -8.13 -5.78 -3.05
C GLY A 64 -7.13 -6.49 -2.16
N GLY A 65 -6.36 -5.73 -1.40
CA GLY A 65 -5.37 -6.23 -0.46
C GLY A 65 -5.27 -5.33 0.76
N THR A 66 -4.81 -5.90 1.86
CA THR A 66 -4.51 -5.13 3.07
C THR A 66 -3.07 -4.66 3.02
N LEU A 67 -2.86 -3.36 3.19
CA LEU A 67 -1.53 -2.77 3.25
C LEU A 67 -1.05 -2.65 4.69
N ALA A 68 0.20 -3.06 4.92
CA ALA A 68 0.91 -2.75 6.16
C ALA A 68 1.64 -1.41 5.99
N ILE A 69 1.04 -0.35 6.55
CA ILE A 69 1.59 1.00 6.46
C ILE A 69 2.28 1.36 7.77
N THR A 70 3.56 1.69 7.70
CA THR A 70 4.32 2.23 8.81
C THR A 70 4.13 3.74 8.91
N ARG A 71 4.31 4.31 10.10
CA ARG A 71 4.21 5.76 10.30
C ARG A 71 5.29 6.54 9.55
N SER A 72 6.48 5.97 9.42
CA SER A 72 7.60 6.57 8.68
C SER A 72 7.55 6.32 7.18
N ARG A 73 6.62 5.46 6.70
CA ARG A 73 6.57 4.91 5.34
C ARG A 73 7.80 4.06 4.96
N LEU A 74 8.76 3.87 5.87
CA LEU A 74 9.93 3.02 5.70
C LEU A 74 9.60 1.58 6.10
N PRO A 75 10.19 0.57 5.43
CA PRO A 75 10.01 -0.83 5.82
C PRO A 75 10.64 -1.12 7.18
N LEU A 76 10.12 -2.13 7.86
CA LEU A 76 10.64 -2.63 9.12
C LEU A 76 11.42 -3.91 8.86
N PHE A 77 12.70 -3.89 9.21
CA PHE A 77 13.54 -5.08 9.24
C PHE A 77 13.83 -5.46 10.68
N GLY A 78 13.96 -6.74 10.95
CA GLY A 78 14.32 -7.20 12.28
C GLY A 78 14.58 -8.68 12.35
N ARG A 79 15.01 -9.11 13.53
CA ARG A 79 15.26 -10.50 13.89
C ARG A 79 14.39 -10.87 15.10
N PHE A 80 13.81 -12.04 15.05
CA PHE A 80 13.04 -12.64 16.13
C PHE A 80 13.70 -13.96 16.52
N ASP A 81 13.83 -14.24 17.81
CA ASP A 81 14.42 -15.48 18.39
C ASP A 81 15.78 -15.90 17.78
N GLY A 82 16.61 -14.93 17.41
CA GLY A 82 17.96 -15.21 16.90
C GLY A 82 18.03 -15.66 15.43
N ASP A 83 17.16 -16.54 15.00
CA ASP A 83 17.26 -17.20 13.70
C ASP A 83 16.17 -16.80 12.70
N THR A 84 15.12 -16.09 13.14
CA THR A 84 14.04 -15.67 12.27
C THR A 84 14.21 -14.21 11.86
N TYR A 85 14.54 -13.98 10.60
CA TYR A 85 14.61 -12.65 10.01
C TYR A 85 13.25 -12.26 9.43
N TYR A 86 12.91 -10.98 9.50
CA TYR A 86 11.69 -10.47 8.89
C TYR A 86 11.88 -9.10 8.23
N ALA A 87 11.11 -8.87 7.16
CA ALA A 87 10.92 -7.56 6.56
C ALA A 87 9.44 -7.36 6.27
N LEU A 88 8.87 -6.22 6.67
CA LEU A 88 7.45 -5.93 6.55
C LEU A 88 7.16 -4.42 6.54
N GLY A 89 5.90 -4.04 6.27
CA GLY A 89 5.50 -2.64 6.35
C GLY A 89 5.95 -1.81 5.16
N TYR A 90 5.84 -2.34 3.95
CA TYR A 90 6.27 -1.68 2.72
C TYR A 90 5.41 -0.49 2.29
N SER A 91 4.34 -0.18 3.01
CA SER A 91 3.53 1.03 2.85
C SER A 91 3.01 1.28 1.42
N GLY A 92 2.67 0.22 0.70
CA GLY A 92 2.18 0.26 -0.68
C GLY A 92 3.25 0.09 -1.76
N GLN A 93 4.54 0.08 -1.42
CA GLN A 93 5.66 -0.07 -2.35
C GLN A 93 6.25 -1.49 -2.38
N GLY A 94 5.43 -2.50 -2.04
CA GLY A 94 5.90 -3.87 -1.86
C GLY A 94 6.54 -4.50 -3.09
N VAL A 95 6.11 -4.15 -4.30
CA VAL A 95 6.68 -4.75 -5.53
C VAL A 95 8.19 -4.50 -5.63
N ALA A 96 8.64 -3.28 -5.42
CA ALA A 96 10.06 -2.94 -5.43
C ALA A 96 10.77 -3.35 -4.12
N LEU A 97 10.18 -2.96 -2.97
CA LEU A 97 10.84 -3.14 -1.67
C LEU A 97 10.90 -4.60 -1.22
N ALA A 98 9.95 -5.45 -1.60
CA ALA A 98 10.01 -6.86 -1.23
C ALA A 98 11.13 -7.61 -1.96
N THR A 99 11.41 -7.25 -3.21
CA THR A 99 12.55 -7.82 -3.95
C THR A 99 13.87 -7.44 -3.29
N LEU A 100 14.06 -6.15 -2.98
CA LEU A 100 15.23 -5.68 -2.25
C LEU A 100 15.34 -6.34 -0.86
N ALA A 101 14.23 -6.42 -0.14
CA ALA A 101 14.20 -7.06 1.17
C ALA A 101 14.60 -8.54 1.11
N GLY A 102 14.15 -9.25 0.07
CA GLY A 102 14.53 -10.65 -0.16
C GLY A 102 16.04 -10.80 -0.33
N GLN A 103 16.67 -9.92 -1.09
CA GLN A 103 18.13 -9.93 -1.25
C GLN A 103 18.83 -9.63 0.08
N VAL A 104 18.48 -8.54 0.76
CA VAL A 104 19.09 -8.15 2.05
C VAL A 104 18.95 -9.24 3.11
N LEU A 105 17.78 -9.91 3.17
CA LEU A 105 17.57 -11.02 4.10
C LEU A 105 18.39 -12.26 3.71
N SER A 106 18.51 -12.56 2.42
CA SER A 106 19.35 -13.66 1.93
C SER A 106 20.81 -13.45 2.28
N ASP A 107 21.34 -12.25 2.07
CA ASP A 107 22.72 -11.89 2.37
C ASP A 107 22.98 -11.97 3.89
N ALA A 108 22.04 -11.47 4.70
CA ALA A 108 22.14 -11.56 6.17
C ALA A 108 22.14 -13.00 6.68
N ILE A 109 21.35 -13.90 6.09
CA ILE A 109 21.33 -15.32 6.43
C ILE A 109 22.64 -16.00 5.99
N ALA A 110 23.23 -15.55 4.87
CA ALA A 110 24.54 -16.03 4.39
C ALA A 110 25.74 -15.46 5.19
N GLY A 111 25.50 -14.55 6.15
CA GLY A 111 26.52 -13.99 7.03
C GLY A 111 26.97 -12.56 6.69
N THR A 112 26.41 -11.96 5.64
CA THR A 112 26.67 -10.56 5.24
C THR A 112 25.57 -9.66 5.79
N VAL A 113 25.75 -9.05 6.95
CA VAL A 113 24.70 -8.37 7.72
C VAL A 113 24.69 -6.85 7.59
N GLU A 114 25.61 -6.26 6.86
CA GLU A 114 25.82 -4.80 6.80
C GLU A 114 24.55 -4.06 6.35
N ASP A 115 23.98 -4.46 5.22
CA ASP A 115 22.76 -3.83 4.69
C ASP A 115 21.56 -4.09 5.59
N PHE A 116 21.43 -5.31 6.11
CA PHE A 116 20.39 -5.65 7.07
C PHE A 116 20.43 -4.76 8.31
N ASP A 117 21.63 -4.54 8.86
CA ASP A 117 21.84 -3.71 10.04
C ASP A 117 21.47 -2.24 9.80
N VAL A 118 21.73 -1.71 8.59
CA VAL A 118 21.31 -0.36 8.20
C VAL A 118 19.80 -0.25 8.28
N PHE A 119 19.07 -1.19 7.67
CA PHE A 119 17.59 -1.19 7.70
C PHE A 119 17.05 -1.47 9.11
N ALA A 120 17.64 -2.37 9.86
CA ALA A 120 17.18 -2.74 11.20
C ALA A 120 17.31 -1.59 12.22
N ARG A 121 18.26 -0.66 12.00
CA ARG A 121 18.48 0.54 12.84
C ARG A 121 17.55 1.70 12.50
N LEU A 122 16.76 1.62 11.43
CA LEU A 122 15.81 2.69 11.09
C LEU A 122 14.83 2.94 12.25
N PRO A 123 14.53 4.21 12.55
CA PRO A 123 13.73 4.56 13.71
C PRO A 123 12.30 4.03 13.62
N ARG A 124 11.92 3.22 14.58
CA ARG A 124 10.57 2.65 14.71
C ARG A 124 9.67 3.62 15.48
N ARG A 125 8.89 4.41 14.76
CA ARG A 125 7.92 5.32 15.40
C ARG A 125 6.61 4.61 15.66
N GLN A 126 6.28 4.41 16.92
CA GLN A 126 4.98 3.89 17.33
C GLN A 126 3.86 4.91 17.10
N PHE A 127 2.63 4.42 16.91
CA PHE A 127 1.46 5.29 16.89
C PHE A 127 1.22 5.92 18.26
N PRO A 128 0.86 7.22 18.32
CA PRO A 128 0.49 7.87 19.58
C PRO A 128 -0.66 7.11 20.24
N GLY A 129 -0.52 6.79 21.55
CA GLY A 129 -1.53 6.00 22.27
C GLY A 129 -1.54 4.50 21.96
N GLY A 130 -0.48 3.98 21.31
CA GLY A 130 -0.28 2.55 21.07
C GLY A 130 -1.39 1.89 20.26
N SER A 131 -1.73 0.65 20.61
CA SER A 131 -2.76 -0.14 19.94
C SER A 131 -4.18 0.40 20.13
N LEU A 132 -4.44 1.08 21.25
CA LEU A 132 -5.78 1.57 21.63
C LEU A 132 -6.23 2.74 20.75
N LEU A 133 -5.37 3.73 20.54
CA LEU A 133 -5.68 4.93 19.76
C LEU A 133 -5.31 4.82 18.28
N ARG A 134 -4.69 3.72 17.86
CA ARG A 134 -4.25 3.53 16.48
C ARG A 134 -5.37 3.68 15.46
N TRP A 135 -6.54 3.08 15.70
CA TRP A 135 -7.68 3.14 14.79
C TRP A 135 -8.36 4.51 14.73
N PRO A 136 -8.71 5.13 15.87
CA PRO A 136 -9.26 6.49 15.85
C PRO A 136 -8.30 7.49 15.18
N SER A 137 -7.02 7.45 15.53
CA SER A 137 -6.02 8.37 14.93
C SER A 137 -5.86 8.15 13.42
N LEU A 138 -5.89 6.91 12.96
CA LEU A 138 -5.86 6.60 11.53
C LEU A 138 -7.11 7.16 10.83
N ALA A 139 -8.30 6.87 11.35
CA ALA A 139 -9.56 7.31 10.76
C ALA A 139 -9.65 8.83 10.67
N PHE A 140 -9.27 9.56 11.74
CA PHE A 140 -9.24 11.02 11.74
C PHE A 140 -8.21 11.59 10.76
N GLY A 141 -7.00 11.04 10.74
CA GLY A 141 -5.96 11.48 9.80
C GLY A 141 -6.39 11.29 8.36
N MET A 142 -6.99 10.16 8.03
CA MET A 142 -7.46 9.86 6.67
C MET A 142 -8.66 10.72 6.28
N MET A 143 -9.59 10.99 7.21
CA MET A 143 -10.69 11.93 6.98
C MET A 143 -10.17 13.35 6.67
N TYR A 144 -9.15 13.79 7.40
CA TYR A 144 -8.51 15.10 7.14
C TYR A 144 -7.90 15.15 5.72
N TYR A 145 -7.15 14.14 5.32
CA TYR A 145 -6.54 14.09 3.98
C TYR A 145 -7.59 13.95 2.87
N ALA A 146 -8.64 13.15 3.09
CA ALA A 146 -9.74 13.02 2.14
C ALA A 146 -10.49 14.35 1.90
N LEU A 147 -10.66 15.16 2.95
CA LEU A 147 -11.23 16.50 2.83
C LEU A 147 -10.28 17.46 2.09
N ARG A 148 -9.00 17.38 2.38
CA ARG A 148 -7.98 18.20 1.70
C ARG A 148 -7.85 17.88 0.22
N ASP A 149 -8.01 16.63 -0.17
CA ASP A 149 -7.97 16.20 -1.59
C ASP A 149 -9.21 16.65 -2.39
N GLN A 150 -10.24 17.20 -1.73
CA GLN A 150 -11.43 17.75 -2.39
C GLN A 150 -11.35 19.29 -2.59
N LEU A 151 -10.39 19.95 -1.96
CA LEU A 151 -10.09 21.38 -2.10
C LEU A 151 -9.06 21.63 -3.18
#